data_903b1f42190209446a14528bf34fa142
#
_entry.id   903b1f42190209446a14528bf34fa142
#
_cell.length_a   1.000
_cell.length_b   1.000
_cell.length_c   1.000
_cell.angle_alpha   90.00
_cell.angle_beta   90.00
_cell.angle_gamma   90.00
#
_symmetry.space_group_name_H-M   'P 1'
#
loop_
_entity.id
_entity.type
_entity.pdbx_description
1 polymer ?
#
loop_
_entity_poly.entity_id
_entity_poly.type
_entity_poly.pdbx_seq_one_letter_code
_entity_poly.pdbx_strand_id
1 'polypeptide(L)'
;MLRRSKLVYSSGNVATVFVLPMLVAIACLALPTARPEAPKSSLPVAPSAIVKGHVKYEGILPKAKRLDMSKEPNCAKQYTTPPVSENVMGGANNALANVVVYISDGLPTDAASGHVTLTQYGCRYFPHVLASLAGQEIWVRNEDAVNHTVHLMTKSNRELNRLQPPYGPEFAITNDKPEFIRVKCELHPWMRGIIAVLKNSHFAVTDADGSFALPELSPGKYTITVWHESFGTESQQIVLGGNENKNVNFVLRVKND
;
A
#
# COMPACT_ATOMS: atom_id res chain seq x y z
N MET A 1 22.72 17.50 -52.45
CA MET A 1 23.78 18.55 -52.59
C MET A 1 24.24 18.90 -51.19
N LEU A 2 25.26 18.31 -50.82
CA LEU A 2 26.61 18.66 -50.35
C LEU A 2 26.84 20.10 -49.79
N ARG A 3 27.27 20.18 -48.52
CA ARG A 3 28.57 20.77 -48.19
C ARG A 3 29.03 20.41 -46.78
N ARG A 4 30.13 19.65 -46.76
CA ARG A 4 30.99 19.42 -45.59
C ARG A 4 31.94 20.66 -45.45
N SER A 5 32.16 21.14 -44.25
CA SER A 5 33.26 22.06 -43.96
C SER A 5 34.22 21.38 -42.96
N LYS A 6 35.45 21.14 -43.46
CA LYS A 6 36.63 20.71 -42.71
C LYS A 6 37.22 21.93 -42.01
N LEU A 7 37.56 21.78 -40.73
CA LEU A 7 38.46 22.72 -40.03
C LEU A 7 39.83 22.06 -39.84
N VAL A 8 40.83 22.82 -40.29
CA VAL A 8 42.23 22.50 -40.37
C VAL A 8 42.93 22.82 -39.03
N TYR A 9 43.73 21.89 -38.57
CA TYR A 9 44.61 22.04 -37.39
C TYR A 9 45.89 22.75 -37.79
N SER A 10 46.24 23.83 -37.05
CA SER A 10 47.55 24.53 -37.18
C SER A 10 48.40 24.21 -35.95
N SER A 11 49.52 23.57 -36.17
CA SER A 11 50.56 23.30 -35.19
C SER A 11 51.50 24.48 -34.99
N GLY A 12 51.55 25.00 -33.75
CA GLY A 12 52.55 26.01 -33.37
C GLY A 12 53.51 25.45 -32.33
N ASN A 13 54.79 25.33 -32.70
CA ASN A 13 55.88 25.00 -31.81
C ASN A 13 56.19 26.18 -30.90
N VAL A 14 56.28 25.90 -29.58
CA VAL A 14 56.86 26.85 -28.62
C VAL A 14 58.02 26.16 -27.86
N ALA A 15 59.16 26.77 -27.90
CA ALA A 15 60.42 26.34 -27.35
C ALA A 15 60.41 26.32 -25.80
N THR A 16 60.94 25.23 -25.26
CA THR A 16 61.03 24.97 -23.81
C THR A 16 62.34 25.59 -23.29
N VAL A 17 62.22 26.57 -22.39
CA VAL A 17 63.36 27.09 -21.59
C VAL A 17 63.33 26.35 -20.24
N PHE A 18 64.39 25.58 -19.98
CA PHE A 18 64.61 24.94 -18.67
C PHE A 18 65.20 25.93 -17.68
N VAL A 19 64.46 26.31 -16.66
CA VAL A 19 64.99 26.92 -15.45
C VAL A 19 64.90 25.93 -14.31
N LEU A 20 66.06 25.58 -13.75
CA LEU A 20 66.21 24.64 -12.64
C LEU A 20 66.02 25.42 -11.32
N PRO A 21 65.03 25.12 -10.49
CA PRO A 21 64.94 25.69 -9.14
C PRO A 21 65.56 24.73 -8.13
N MET A 22 66.45 25.29 -7.34
CA MET A 22 67.11 24.71 -6.19
C MET A 22 66.08 24.37 -5.09
N LEU A 23 65.86 23.08 -4.83
CA LEU A 23 64.95 22.58 -3.77
C LEU A 23 65.58 22.78 -2.39
N VAL A 24 65.12 23.73 -1.64
CA VAL A 24 65.31 23.82 -0.18
C VAL A 24 64.23 22.96 0.48
N ALA A 25 64.61 21.78 0.99
CA ALA A 25 63.72 20.91 1.75
C ALA A 25 63.53 21.45 3.18
N ILE A 26 62.40 22.15 3.41
CA ILE A 26 61.94 22.44 4.77
C ILE A 26 61.14 21.24 5.25
N ALA A 27 61.72 20.44 6.16
CA ALA A 27 61.01 19.34 6.84
C ALA A 27 60.00 19.95 7.84
N CYS A 28 58.74 20.06 7.43
CA CYS A 28 57.64 20.42 8.33
C CYS A 28 57.25 19.15 9.11
N LEU A 29 57.63 19.05 10.38
CA LEU A 29 57.10 18.05 11.31
C LEU A 29 55.61 18.35 11.54
N ALA A 30 54.73 17.66 10.82
CA ALA A 30 53.30 17.69 11.09
C ALA A 30 52.99 16.86 12.35
N LEU A 31 52.70 17.52 13.45
CA LEU A 31 52.09 16.89 14.61
C LEU A 31 50.68 16.40 14.22
N PRO A 32 50.31 15.15 14.56
CA PRO A 32 48.94 14.68 14.32
C PRO A 32 47.97 15.47 15.23
N THR A 33 47.25 16.42 14.66
CA THR A 33 46.11 17.05 15.36
C THR A 33 45.02 16.01 15.42
N ALA A 34 44.82 15.42 16.61
CA ALA A 34 43.67 14.59 16.88
C ALA A 34 42.41 15.46 16.69
N ARG A 35 41.67 15.18 15.64
CA ARG A 35 40.36 15.81 15.37
C ARG A 35 39.39 15.37 16.47
N PRO A 36 38.82 16.27 17.26
CA PRO A 36 37.87 15.85 18.27
C PRO A 36 36.66 15.18 17.55
N GLU A 37 36.46 13.93 17.87
CA GLU A 37 35.29 13.16 17.42
C GLU A 37 34.03 13.87 17.96
N ALA A 38 33.21 14.41 17.06
CA ALA A 38 31.96 15.04 17.44
C ALA A 38 31.09 14.03 18.21
N PRO A 39 30.50 14.39 19.34
CA PRO A 39 29.65 13.48 20.09
C PRO A 39 28.53 13.00 19.16
N LYS A 40 28.41 11.68 18.98
CA LYS A 40 27.27 11.05 18.31
C LYS A 40 26.03 11.35 19.19
N SER A 41 25.33 12.43 18.86
CA SER A 41 24.04 12.75 19.44
C SER A 41 23.06 11.68 18.98
N SER A 42 22.94 10.59 19.72
CA SER A 42 21.80 9.69 19.61
C SER A 42 20.62 10.40 20.25
N LEU A 43 19.79 11.02 19.44
CA LEU A 43 18.47 11.46 19.92
C LEU A 43 17.79 10.24 20.56
N PRO A 44 17.19 10.38 21.74
CA PRO A 44 16.45 9.28 22.35
C PRO A 44 15.34 8.87 21.39
N VAL A 45 15.34 7.60 20.97
CA VAL A 45 14.23 7.02 20.18
C VAL A 45 13.00 7.13 21.07
N ALA A 46 11.97 7.81 20.59
CA ALA A 46 10.69 7.90 21.30
C ALA A 46 10.17 6.47 21.56
N PRO A 47 9.69 6.19 22.79
CA PRO A 47 9.13 4.87 23.07
C PRO A 47 7.98 4.58 22.10
N SER A 48 8.01 3.41 21.47
CA SER A 48 6.99 2.97 20.54
C SER A 48 6.42 1.62 20.96
N ALA A 49 5.18 1.35 20.58
CA ALA A 49 4.48 0.11 20.86
C ALA A 49 4.07 -0.57 19.54
N ILE A 50 4.19 -1.89 19.49
CA ILE A 50 3.74 -2.70 18.36
C ILE A 50 2.43 -3.39 18.74
N VAL A 51 1.39 -3.18 17.95
CA VAL A 51 0.10 -3.88 18.09
C VAL A 51 -0.04 -4.88 16.98
N LYS A 52 -0.22 -6.14 17.36
CA LYS A 52 -0.47 -7.24 16.43
C LYS A 52 -1.55 -8.17 16.97
N GLY A 53 -2.10 -9.02 16.14
CA GLY A 53 -3.11 -9.98 16.58
C GLY A 53 -3.71 -10.76 15.43
N HIS A 54 -4.83 -11.40 15.72
CA HIS A 54 -5.60 -12.16 14.74
C HIS A 54 -7.06 -11.77 14.79
N VAL A 55 -7.69 -11.81 13.62
CA VAL A 55 -9.14 -11.71 13.49
C VAL A 55 -9.67 -13.10 13.14
N LYS A 56 -10.66 -13.54 13.90
CA LYS A 56 -11.37 -14.79 13.71
C LYS A 56 -12.84 -14.55 13.46
N TYR A 57 -13.51 -15.54 12.91
CA TYR A 57 -14.96 -15.55 12.85
C TYR A 57 -15.56 -16.55 13.83
N GLU A 58 -16.79 -16.31 14.25
CA GLU A 58 -17.62 -17.22 15.02
C GLU A 58 -18.91 -17.52 14.23
N GLY A 59 -19.28 -18.77 14.14
CA GLY A 59 -20.44 -19.25 13.39
C GLY A 59 -20.05 -20.09 12.16
N ILE A 60 -21.02 -20.33 11.30
CA ILE A 60 -20.83 -21.15 10.07
C ILE A 60 -20.63 -20.19 8.90
N LEU A 61 -19.46 -20.24 8.26
CA LEU A 61 -19.21 -19.45 7.06
C LEU A 61 -20.10 -19.92 5.90
N PRO A 62 -20.57 -18.98 5.06
CA PRO A 62 -21.19 -19.34 3.79
C PRO A 62 -20.21 -20.18 2.95
N LYS A 63 -20.73 -21.20 2.26
CA LYS A 63 -19.90 -21.99 1.34
C LYS A 63 -19.30 -21.08 0.27
N ALA A 64 -17.97 -21.16 0.07
CA ALA A 64 -17.28 -20.40 -0.94
C ALA A 64 -17.91 -20.64 -2.34
N LYS A 65 -18.36 -19.56 -2.98
CA LYS A 65 -19.01 -19.62 -4.28
C LYS A 65 -17.96 -19.49 -5.39
N ARG A 66 -17.91 -20.45 -6.31
CA ARG A 66 -17.10 -20.32 -7.53
C ARG A 66 -17.65 -19.21 -8.41
N LEU A 67 -16.75 -18.43 -9.00
CA LEU A 67 -17.12 -17.37 -9.94
C LEU A 67 -17.52 -18.01 -11.29
N ASP A 68 -18.71 -17.68 -11.78
CA ASP A 68 -19.16 -18.12 -13.11
C ASP A 68 -18.69 -17.14 -14.17
N MET A 69 -17.63 -17.49 -14.84
CA MET A 69 -17.02 -16.71 -15.94
C MET A 69 -17.37 -17.29 -17.32
N SER A 70 -18.34 -18.21 -17.43
CA SER A 70 -18.66 -18.94 -18.64
C SER A 70 -19.08 -18.03 -19.83
N LYS A 71 -19.65 -16.86 -19.51
CA LYS A 71 -20.06 -15.87 -20.52
C LYS A 71 -18.93 -14.97 -21.03
N GLU A 72 -17.74 -15.05 -20.42
CA GLU A 72 -16.55 -14.29 -20.85
C GLU A 72 -15.36 -15.24 -21.00
N PRO A 73 -15.19 -15.85 -22.20
CA PRO A 73 -14.13 -16.84 -22.43
C PRO A 73 -12.72 -16.32 -22.17
N ASN A 74 -12.47 -15.02 -22.37
CA ASN A 74 -11.16 -14.43 -22.12
C ASN A 74 -10.84 -14.31 -20.61
N CYS A 75 -11.84 -14.25 -19.76
CA CYS A 75 -11.68 -14.38 -18.33
C CYS A 75 -11.54 -15.85 -17.92
N ALA A 76 -12.44 -16.72 -18.41
CA ALA A 76 -12.47 -18.13 -18.03
C ALA A 76 -11.18 -18.87 -18.36
N LYS A 77 -10.57 -18.64 -19.53
CA LYS A 77 -9.33 -19.31 -19.98
C LYS A 77 -8.08 -18.98 -19.13
N GLN A 78 -8.13 -17.95 -18.30
CA GLN A 78 -7.03 -17.60 -17.40
C GLN A 78 -6.92 -18.59 -16.23
N TYR A 79 -7.91 -19.45 -16.03
CA TYR A 79 -8.00 -20.37 -14.91
C TYR A 79 -8.20 -21.80 -15.36
N THR A 80 -7.41 -22.71 -14.81
CA THR A 80 -7.67 -24.16 -14.94
C THR A 80 -8.88 -24.59 -14.12
N THR A 81 -9.12 -23.90 -13.00
CA THR A 81 -10.31 -24.07 -12.14
C THR A 81 -10.83 -22.68 -11.79
N PRO A 82 -12.15 -22.40 -11.98
CA PRO A 82 -12.70 -21.10 -11.66
C PRO A 82 -12.39 -20.69 -10.23
N PRO A 83 -11.93 -19.44 -9.98
CA PRO A 83 -11.65 -18.97 -8.65
C PRO A 83 -12.92 -18.85 -7.81
N VAL A 84 -12.77 -18.76 -6.50
CA VAL A 84 -13.87 -18.52 -5.57
C VAL A 84 -14.02 -17.03 -5.30
N SER A 85 -15.22 -16.62 -4.85
CA SER A 85 -15.46 -15.27 -4.36
C SER A 85 -14.60 -14.97 -3.14
N GLU A 86 -14.04 -13.77 -3.09
CA GLU A 86 -13.20 -13.28 -2.00
C GLU A 86 -13.98 -12.49 -0.93
N ASN A 87 -15.30 -12.37 -1.10
CA ASN A 87 -16.17 -11.66 -0.15
C ASN A 87 -16.12 -12.23 1.28
N VAL A 88 -15.88 -13.54 1.41
CA VAL A 88 -15.68 -14.20 2.69
C VAL A 88 -14.60 -15.26 2.52
N MET A 89 -13.42 -14.98 3.07
CA MET A 89 -12.28 -15.87 3.03
C MET A 89 -11.91 -16.33 4.44
N GLY A 90 -12.44 -17.49 4.82
CA GLY A 90 -12.09 -18.17 6.07
C GLY A 90 -10.89 -19.09 5.89
N GLY A 91 -9.99 -19.06 6.85
CA GLY A 91 -8.81 -19.93 6.94
C GLY A 91 -8.92 -21.00 8.03
N ALA A 92 -7.81 -21.68 8.28
CA ALA A 92 -7.69 -22.63 9.41
C ALA A 92 -7.93 -21.91 10.75
N ASN A 93 -8.39 -22.63 11.76
CA ASN A 93 -8.64 -22.11 13.11
C ASN A 93 -9.60 -20.91 13.16
N ASN A 94 -10.58 -20.89 12.25
CA ASN A 94 -11.55 -19.81 12.09
C ASN A 94 -10.90 -18.45 11.75
N ALA A 95 -9.73 -18.43 11.13
CA ALA A 95 -9.10 -17.22 10.66
C ALA A 95 -9.97 -16.49 9.62
N LEU A 96 -9.96 -15.16 9.64
CA LEU A 96 -10.73 -14.35 8.69
C LEU A 96 -9.79 -13.38 7.96
N ALA A 97 -9.67 -13.55 6.65
CA ALA A 97 -8.93 -12.68 5.76
C ALA A 97 -9.76 -11.47 5.31
N ASN A 98 -9.10 -10.50 4.68
CA ASN A 98 -9.72 -9.30 4.11
C ASN A 98 -10.44 -8.41 5.13
N VAL A 99 -10.04 -8.48 6.41
CA VAL A 99 -10.54 -7.58 7.45
C VAL A 99 -9.66 -6.35 7.51
N VAL A 100 -10.24 -5.17 7.44
CA VAL A 100 -9.54 -3.91 7.68
C VAL A 100 -9.45 -3.68 9.18
N VAL A 101 -8.23 -3.62 9.71
CA VAL A 101 -7.91 -3.30 11.11
C VAL A 101 -7.32 -1.90 11.15
N TYR A 102 -7.86 -0.98 11.92
CA TYR A 102 -7.42 0.41 11.92
C TYR A 102 -7.64 1.11 13.27
N ILE A 103 -6.86 2.16 13.51
CA ILE A 103 -7.09 3.05 14.65
C ILE A 103 -8.21 4.02 14.27
N SER A 104 -9.38 3.82 14.88
CA SER A 104 -10.56 4.65 14.62
C SER A 104 -10.61 5.92 15.48
N ASP A 105 -9.96 5.89 16.68
CA ASP A 105 -9.87 7.02 17.59
C ASP A 105 -8.53 7.02 18.35
N GLY A 106 -8.10 8.22 18.79
CA GLY A 106 -6.82 8.44 19.50
C GLY A 106 -5.69 8.95 18.60
N LEU A 107 -5.91 9.10 17.27
CA LEU A 107 -4.94 9.67 16.33
C LEU A 107 -5.57 10.81 15.52
N PRO A 108 -4.76 11.80 15.12
CA PRO A 108 -5.18 12.82 14.15
C PRO A 108 -5.41 12.20 12.76
N THR A 109 -5.88 13.04 11.85
CA THR A 109 -5.91 12.72 10.41
C THR A 109 -4.53 12.94 9.82
N ASP A 110 -4.01 11.94 9.10
CA ASP A 110 -2.73 12.06 8.41
C ASP A 110 -2.89 12.76 7.07
N ALA A 111 -1.85 13.48 6.66
CA ALA A 111 -1.75 13.97 5.30
C ALA A 111 -1.48 12.79 4.36
N ALA A 112 -2.25 12.71 3.28
CA ALA A 112 -2.04 11.71 2.24
C ALA A 112 -0.72 11.94 1.50
N SER A 113 0.00 10.86 1.19
CA SER A 113 1.21 10.90 0.39
C SER A 113 1.35 9.61 -0.43
N GLY A 114 2.08 9.70 -1.54
CA GLY A 114 2.26 8.58 -2.44
C GLY A 114 0.96 8.10 -3.07
N HIS A 115 0.97 6.91 -3.61
CA HIS A 115 -0.21 6.28 -4.21
C HIS A 115 -0.29 4.80 -3.84
N VAL A 116 -1.49 4.23 -3.97
CA VAL A 116 -1.76 2.80 -3.94
C VAL A 116 -2.35 2.38 -5.28
N THR A 117 -2.31 1.09 -5.61
CA THR A 117 -2.77 0.62 -6.92
C THR A 117 -3.90 -0.40 -6.77
N LEU A 118 -4.98 -0.19 -7.53
CA LEU A 118 -6.05 -1.15 -7.76
C LEU A 118 -5.87 -1.75 -9.15
N THR A 119 -5.48 -3.01 -9.20
CA THR A 119 -5.26 -3.72 -10.48
C THR A 119 -6.48 -4.56 -10.84
N GLN A 120 -6.88 -4.53 -12.10
CA GLN A 120 -7.84 -5.45 -12.71
C GLN A 120 -7.01 -6.55 -13.38
N TYR A 121 -7.00 -7.71 -12.74
CA TYR A 121 -6.21 -8.86 -13.17
C TYR A 121 -6.97 -10.17 -12.93
N GLY A 122 -6.96 -11.04 -13.94
CA GLY A 122 -7.75 -12.27 -13.86
C GLY A 122 -9.24 -12.02 -13.78
N CYS A 123 -9.71 -10.92 -14.38
CA CYS A 123 -11.09 -10.44 -14.29
C CYS A 123 -11.60 -10.32 -12.83
N ARG A 124 -10.73 -9.84 -11.97
CA ARG A 124 -11.00 -9.48 -10.56
C ARG A 124 -10.31 -8.18 -10.22
N TYR A 125 -10.71 -7.53 -9.14
CA TYR A 125 -9.94 -6.45 -8.53
C TYR A 125 -8.89 -7.04 -7.59
N PHE A 126 -7.68 -6.53 -7.68
CA PHE A 126 -6.56 -6.93 -6.82
C PHE A 126 -5.85 -5.70 -6.24
N PRO A 127 -5.64 -5.65 -4.91
CA PRO A 127 -6.17 -6.59 -3.92
C PRO A 127 -7.71 -6.50 -3.84
N HIS A 128 -8.37 -7.55 -3.29
CA HIS A 128 -9.83 -7.52 -3.06
C HIS A 128 -10.26 -6.41 -2.10
N VAL A 129 -9.47 -6.17 -1.06
CA VAL A 129 -9.61 -5.04 -0.13
C VAL A 129 -8.37 -4.16 -0.24
N LEU A 130 -8.54 -2.99 -0.84
CA LEU A 130 -7.50 -1.96 -0.94
C LEU A 130 -7.71 -0.92 0.15
N ALA A 131 -6.73 -0.72 1.03
CA ALA A 131 -6.75 0.37 2.00
C ALA A 131 -5.96 1.58 1.49
N SER A 132 -6.47 2.79 1.71
CA SER A 132 -5.86 4.05 1.36
C SER A 132 -6.14 5.12 2.42
N LEU A 133 -5.38 6.21 2.43
CA LEU A 133 -5.73 7.41 3.18
C LEU A 133 -6.75 8.26 2.43
N ALA A 134 -7.54 9.03 3.17
CA ALA A 134 -8.35 10.09 2.58
C ALA A 134 -7.44 11.09 1.85
N GLY A 135 -7.76 11.41 0.59
CA GLY A 135 -6.95 12.26 -0.27
C GLY A 135 -5.77 11.57 -0.97
N GLN A 136 -5.52 10.29 -0.70
CA GLN A 136 -4.46 9.54 -1.38
C GLN A 136 -4.88 9.14 -2.79
N GLU A 137 -3.94 9.25 -3.74
CA GLU A 137 -4.18 8.76 -5.10
C GLU A 137 -4.28 7.23 -5.13
N ILE A 138 -5.29 6.73 -5.82
CA ILE A 138 -5.45 5.32 -6.16
C ILE A 138 -5.30 5.20 -7.66
N TRP A 139 -4.21 4.60 -8.10
CA TRP A 139 -3.97 4.32 -9.51
C TRP A 139 -4.69 3.06 -9.92
N VAL A 140 -5.44 3.15 -11.00
CA VAL A 140 -6.22 2.02 -11.53
C VAL A 140 -5.57 1.52 -12.80
N ARG A 141 -5.29 0.21 -12.81
CA ARG A 141 -4.62 -0.49 -13.89
C ARG A 141 -5.49 -1.64 -14.41
N ASN A 142 -5.57 -1.83 -15.73
CA ASN A 142 -6.17 -3.00 -16.36
C ASN A 142 -5.08 -3.85 -17.02
N GLU A 143 -4.82 -5.02 -16.47
CA GLU A 143 -3.83 -5.99 -16.98
C GLU A 143 -4.49 -7.16 -17.73
N ASP A 144 -5.81 -7.10 -17.94
CA ASP A 144 -6.55 -8.12 -18.68
C ASP A 144 -6.73 -7.74 -20.16
N ALA A 145 -6.90 -8.75 -20.98
CA ALA A 145 -7.19 -8.62 -22.43
C ALA A 145 -8.68 -8.34 -22.71
N VAL A 146 -9.43 -7.80 -21.73
CA VAL A 146 -10.86 -7.49 -21.83
C VAL A 146 -11.16 -6.12 -21.25
N ASN A 147 -12.30 -5.55 -21.63
CA ASN A 147 -12.79 -4.31 -21.04
C ASN A 147 -13.26 -4.56 -19.62
N HIS A 148 -12.98 -3.61 -18.74
CA HIS A 148 -13.55 -3.56 -17.40
C HIS A 148 -14.15 -2.18 -17.11
N THR A 149 -15.00 -2.08 -16.12
CA THR A 149 -15.39 -0.79 -15.55
C THR A 149 -14.97 -0.74 -14.09
N VAL A 150 -14.58 0.43 -13.61
CA VAL A 150 -14.42 0.72 -12.19
C VAL A 150 -15.58 1.59 -11.76
N HIS A 151 -16.54 0.97 -11.08
CA HIS A 151 -17.70 1.66 -10.54
C HIS A 151 -17.60 1.73 -9.01
N LEU A 152 -17.35 2.93 -8.50
CA LEU A 152 -17.27 3.23 -7.07
C LEU A 152 -18.68 3.52 -6.56
N MET A 153 -19.18 2.67 -5.67
CA MET A 153 -20.50 2.84 -5.03
C MET A 153 -20.34 3.64 -3.73
N THR A 154 -20.18 4.94 -3.86
CA THR A 154 -19.90 5.86 -2.76
C THR A 154 -21.17 6.37 -2.08
N LYS A 155 -21.03 6.83 -0.82
CA LYS A 155 -22.07 7.57 -0.08
C LYS A 155 -21.63 9.01 0.20
N SER A 156 -20.35 9.19 0.49
CA SER A 156 -19.76 10.46 0.93
C SER A 156 -18.76 11.03 -0.06
N ASN A 157 -18.16 10.20 -0.90
CA ASN A 157 -17.23 10.59 -1.95
C ASN A 157 -17.94 10.73 -3.30
N ARG A 158 -17.23 11.20 -4.31
CA ARG A 158 -17.74 11.32 -5.66
C ARG A 158 -17.91 9.94 -6.30
N GLU A 159 -19.10 9.65 -6.81
CA GLU A 159 -19.33 8.45 -7.62
C GLU A 159 -18.51 8.50 -8.91
N LEU A 160 -17.95 7.37 -9.30
CA LEU A 160 -17.23 7.18 -10.54
C LEU A 160 -17.70 5.86 -11.17
N ASN A 161 -18.03 5.89 -12.46
CA ASN A 161 -18.17 4.69 -13.27
C ASN A 161 -17.39 4.90 -14.57
N ARG A 162 -16.22 4.26 -14.68
CA ARG A 162 -15.30 4.46 -15.79
C ARG A 162 -14.92 3.16 -16.45
N LEU A 163 -15.11 3.10 -17.78
CA LEU A 163 -14.61 2.02 -18.62
C LEU A 163 -13.09 2.14 -18.79
N GLN A 164 -12.39 1.01 -18.68
CA GLN A 164 -10.98 0.89 -19.02
C GLN A 164 -10.79 -0.24 -20.03
N PRO A 165 -10.26 0.05 -21.24
CA PRO A 165 -10.05 -0.94 -22.28
C PRO A 165 -8.94 -1.93 -21.90
N PRO A 166 -8.80 -3.06 -22.63
CA PRO A 166 -7.72 -4.02 -22.45
C PRO A 166 -6.36 -3.34 -22.45
N TYR A 167 -5.55 -3.57 -21.40
CA TYR A 167 -4.23 -2.96 -21.24
C TYR A 167 -4.23 -1.43 -21.42
N GLY A 168 -5.37 -0.79 -21.16
CA GLY A 168 -5.55 0.64 -21.36
C GLY A 168 -4.73 1.48 -20.40
N PRO A 169 -4.59 2.80 -20.68
CA PRO A 169 -3.82 3.70 -19.82
C PRO A 169 -4.35 3.71 -18.39
N GLU A 170 -3.43 3.77 -17.46
CA GLU A 170 -3.75 3.94 -16.03
C GLU A 170 -4.43 5.30 -15.80
N PHE A 171 -5.21 5.37 -14.76
CA PHE A 171 -5.78 6.63 -14.31
C PHE A 171 -5.82 6.67 -12.78
N ALA A 172 -5.74 7.87 -12.23
CA ALA A 172 -5.84 8.09 -10.80
C ALA A 172 -7.26 8.50 -10.39
N ILE A 173 -7.66 8.07 -9.20
CA ILE A 173 -8.85 8.51 -8.49
C ILE A 173 -8.45 8.93 -7.08
N THR A 174 -9.19 9.88 -6.50
CA THR A 174 -8.99 10.38 -5.15
C THR A 174 -10.31 10.36 -4.40
N ASN A 175 -10.30 9.88 -3.17
CA ASN A 175 -11.45 9.89 -2.27
C ASN A 175 -11.06 10.66 -1.01
N ASP A 176 -11.67 11.83 -0.79
CA ASP A 176 -11.25 12.79 0.25
C ASP A 176 -11.87 12.51 1.62
N LYS A 177 -12.90 11.66 1.67
CA LYS A 177 -13.63 11.35 2.90
C LYS A 177 -13.47 9.90 3.30
N PRO A 178 -13.18 9.60 4.59
CA PRO A 178 -13.16 8.23 5.08
C PRO A 178 -14.47 7.50 4.80
N GLU A 179 -14.37 6.35 4.12
CA GLU A 179 -15.51 5.54 3.70
C GLU A 179 -15.06 4.14 3.29
N PHE A 180 -15.89 3.12 3.53
CA PHE A 180 -15.72 1.80 2.92
C PHE A 180 -16.54 1.74 1.63
N ILE A 181 -15.86 1.86 0.49
CA ILE A 181 -16.46 1.98 -0.84
C ILE A 181 -16.48 0.62 -1.49
N ARG A 182 -17.67 0.15 -1.91
CA ARG A 182 -17.77 -1.02 -2.77
C ARG A 182 -17.38 -0.66 -4.19
N VAL A 183 -16.54 -1.49 -4.80
CA VAL A 183 -16.17 -1.39 -6.21
C VAL A 183 -16.76 -2.57 -6.96
N LYS A 184 -17.36 -2.31 -8.12
CA LYS A 184 -17.90 -3.35 -9.01
C LYS A 184 -17.54 -3.07 -10.46
N CYS A 185 -17.52 -4.12 -11.28
CA CYS A 185 -17.51 -4.03 -12.72
C CYS A 185 -18.94 -4.21 -13.26
N GLU A 186 -19.39 -3.32 -14.15
CA GLU A 186 -20.71 -3.44 -14.76
C GLU A 186 -20.78 -4.52 -15.84
N LEU A 187 -19.63 -4.90 -16.39
CA LEU A 187 -19.54 -5.93 -17.44
C LEU A 187 -19.42 -7.35 -16.85
N HIS A 188 -18.87 -7.46 -15.63
CA HIS A 188 -18.56 -8.75 -14.98
C HIS A 188 -19.18 -8.81 -13.58
N PRO A 189 -20.39 -9.37 -13.42
CA PRO A 189 -21.14 -9.33 -12.16
C PRO A 189 -20.42 -9.94 -10.95
N TRP A 190 -19.47 -10.85 -11.20
CA TRP A 190 -18.64 -11.49 -10.17
C TRP A 190 -17.48 -10.60 -9.68
N MET A 191 -17.09 -9.58 -10.47
CA MET A 191 -15.91 -8.74 -10.20
C MET A 191 -16.27 -7.63 -9.23
N ARG A 192 -15.88 -7.81 -7.97
CA ARG A 192 -16.17 -6.94 -6.83
C ARG A 192 -14.93 -6.76 -5.96
N GLY A 193 -14.87 -5.64 -5.24
CA GLY A 193 -13.81 -5.32 -4.29
C GLY A 193 -14.22 -4.19 -3.36
N ILE A 194 -13.34 -3.85 -2.43
CA ILE A 194 -13.52 -2.80 -1.44
C ILE A 194 -12.35 -1.83 -1.52
N ILE A 195 -12.63 -0.54 -1.48
CA ILE A 195 -11.67 0.51 -1.16
C ILE A 195 -11.99 1.03 0.24
N ALA A 196 -11.09 0.79 1.19
CA ALA A 196 -11.18 1.32 2.54
C ALA A 196 -10.43 2.64 2.62
N VAL A 197 -11.15 3.76 2.61
CA VAL A 197 -10.58 5.10 2.74
C VAL A 197 -10.52 5.44 4.23
N LEU A 198 -9.33 5.64 4.78
CA LEU A 198 -9.06 5.78 6.21
C LEU A 198 -8.49 7.17 6.53
N LYS A 199 -8.66 7.63 7.77
CA LYS A 199 -8.22 8.95 8.21
C LYS A 199 -6.74 9.02 8.62
N ASN A 200 -6.14 7.89 9.01
CA ASN A 200 -4.74 7.81 9.43
C ASN A 200 -4.08 6.53 8.92
N SER A 201 -2.76 6.50 8.91
CA SER A 201 -1.92 5.45 8.36
C SER A 201 -1.79 4.19 9.24
N HIS A 202 -2.39 4.18 10.42
CA HIS A 202 -2.32 3.05 11.35
C HIS A 202 -3.43 2.05 11.06
N PHE A 203 -3.25 1.33 9.96
CA PHE A 203 -4.15 0.27 9.53
C PHE A 203 -3.39 -0.93 8.95
N ALA A 204 -4.07 -2.06 8.87
CA ALA A 204 -3.65 -3.27 8.18
C ALA A 204 -4.88 -3.95 7.57
N VAL A 205 -4.66 -4.82 6.59
CA VAL A 205 -5.67 -5.78 6.09
C VAL A 205 -5.20 -7.16 6.48
N THR A 206 -6.05 -8.00 7.05
CA THR A 206 -5.66 -9.33 7.52
C THR A 206 -5.32 -10.27 6.38
N ASP A 207 -4.25 -11.05 6.59
CA ASP A 207 -3.82 -12.13 5.71
C ASP A 207 -4.74 -13.36 5.79
N ALA A 208 -4.43 -14.39 5.01
CA ALA A 208 -5.21 -15.64 4.94
C ALA A 208 -5.31 -16.39 6.28
N ASP A 209 -4.36 -16.22 7.18
CA ASP A 209 -4.36 -16.76 8.54
C ASP A 209 -5.03 -15.83 9.57
N GLY A 210 -5.62 -14.72 9.11
CA GLY A 210 -6.27 -13.72 9.93
C GLY A 210 -5.33 -12.81 10.71
N SER A 211 -4.01 -12.91 10.50
CA SER A 211 -3.02 -12.10 11.21
C SER A 211 -3.01 -10.65 10.72
N PHE A 212 -2.63 -9.74 11.62
CA PHE A 212 -2.35 -8.34 11.31
C PHE A 212 -1.25 -7.78 12.21
N ALA A 213 -0.58 -6.74 11.73
CA ALA A 213 0.31 -5.89 12.51
C ALA A 213 0.06 -4.43 12.11
N LEU A 214 -0.19 -3.57 13.09
CA LEU A 214 -0.31 -2.13 12.87
C LEU A 214 1.08 -1.48 12.85
N PRO A 215 1.26 -0.37 12.14
CA PRO A 215 2.43 0.48 12.30
C PRO A 215 2.65 0.85 13.77
N GLU A 216 3.90 1.15 14.13
CA GLU A 216 4.27 1.52 15.49
C GLU A 216 3.45 2.70 16.00
N LEU A 217 3.02 2.62 17.26
CA LEU A 217 2.21 3.61 17.94
C LEU A 217 2.98 4.19 19.14
N SER A 218 2.83 5.46 19.39
CA SER A 218 3.29 6.09 20.63
C SER A 218 2.47 5.58 21.84
N PRO A 219 2.98 5.69 23.08
CA PRO A 219 2.17 5.43 24.26
C PRO A 219 0.91 6.29 24.27
N GLY A 220 -0.24 5.68 24.58
CA GLY A 220 -1.51 6.40 24.53
C GLY A 220 -2.73 5.51 24.69
N LYS A 221 -3.90 6.14 24.57
CA LYS A 221 -5.20 5.46 24.54
C LYS A 221 -5.74 5.48 23.12
N TYR A 222 -6.17 4.33 22.64
CA TYR A 222 -6.60 4.15 21.26
C TYR A 222 -7.86 3.29 21.20
N THR A 223 -8.66 3.50 20.16
CA THR A 223 -9.72 2.57 19.77
C THR A 223 -9.27 1.87 18.49
N ILE A 224 -9.08 0.55 18.58
CA ILE A 224 -8.85 -0.30 17.41
C ILE A 224 -10.19 -0.79 16.92
N THR A 225 -10.44 -0.64 15.63
CA THR A 225 -11.67 -1.12 14.98
C THR A 225 -11.29 -2.09 13.87
N VAL A 226 -12.06 -3.17 13.77
CA VAL A 226 -12.01 -4.11 12.66
C VAL A 226 -13.30 -4.01 11.86
N TRP A 227 -13.19 -4.08 10.55
CA TRP A 227 -14.32 -4.03 9.63
C TRP A 227 -14.19 -5.10 8.55
N HIS A 228 -15.29 -5.77 8.26
CA HIS A 228 -15.38 -6.73 7.17
C HIS A 228 -16.68 -6.53 6.39
N GLU A 229 -16.63 -6.62 5.05
CA GLU A 229 -17.77 -6.32 4.17
C GLU A 229 -19.03 -7.14 4.45
N SER A 230 -18.91 -8.37 4.96
CA SER A 230 -20.02 -9.27 5.26
C SER A 230 -20.37 -9.33 6.75
N PHE A 231 -19.42 -9.07 7.67
CA PHE A 231 -19.62 -9.28 9.11
C PHE A 231 -19.74 -7.99 9.90
N GLY A 232 -19.50 -6.83 9.26
CA GLY A 232 -19.63 -5.53 9.89
C GLY A 232 -18.41 -5.17 10.73
N THR A 233 -18.63 -4.60 11.91
CA THR A 233 -17.60 -3.88 12.69
C THR A 233 -17.59 -4.33 14.13
N GLU A 234 -16.37 -4.47 14.70
CA GLU A 234 -16.12 -4.63 16.13
C GLU A 234 -14.99 -3.67 16.56
N SER A 235 -15.00 -3.23 17.83
CA SER A 235 -14.02 -2.28 18.33
C SER A 235 -13.60 -2.61 19.75
N GLN A 236 -12.33 -2.31 20.06
CA GLN A 236 -11.75 -2.45 21.41
C GLN A 236 -10.95 -1.21 21.77
N GLN A 237 -11.10 -0.72 22.99
CA GLN A 237 -10.22 0.30 23.54
C GLN A 237 -8.98 -0.35 24.15
N ILE A 238 -7.83 0.25 23.88
CA ILE A 238 -6.54 -0.19 24.43
C ILE A 238 -5.78 0.98 25.03
N VAL A 239 -4.92 0.66 25.98
CA VAL A 239 -3.90 1.57 26.51
C VAL A 239 -2.55 0.96 26.19
N LEU A 240 -1.66 1.74 25.58
CA LEU A 240 -0.29 1.35 25.25
C LEU A 240 0.70 2.08 26.15
N GLY A 241 1.60 1.31 26.79
CA GLY A 241 2.81 1.80 27.41
C GLY A 241 3.94 2.00 26.41
N GLY A 242 5.08 2.55 26.86
CA GLY A 242 6.27 2.65 26.03
C GLY A 242 6.97 1.29 25.87
N ASN A 243 7.47 1.00 24.68
CA ASN A 243 8.20 -0.23 24.33
C ASN A 243 7.40 -1.52 24.58
N GLU A 244 6.08 -1.47 24.39
CA GLU A 244 5.17 -2.58 24.61
C GLU A 244 4.86 -3.32 23.29
N ASN A 245 4.85 -4.66 23.36
CA ASN A 245 4.26 -5.51 22.33
C ASN A 245 2.88 -5.97 22.80
N LYS A 246 1.81 -5.42 22.22
CA LYS A 246 0.44 -5.75 22.60
C LYS A 246 -0.22 -6.68 21.60
N ASN A 247 -0.78 -7.77 22.11
CA ASN A 247 -1.56 -8.70 21.29
C ASN A 247 -3.05 -8.40 21.47
N VAL A 248 -3.75 -8.11 20.36
CA VAL A 248 -5.17 -7.75 20.37
C VAL A 248 -5.89 -8.62 19.35
N ASN A 249 -6.81 -9.46 19.81
CA ASN A 249 -7.56 -10.37 18.95
C ASN A 249 -9.01 -9.95 18.85
N PHE A 250 -9.62 -10.21 17.69
CA PHE A 250 -11.02 -9.92 17.43
C PHE A 250 -11.77 -11.17 16.98
N VAL A 251 -13.06 -11.20 17.27
CA VAL A 251 -13.97 -12.22 16.77
C VAL A 251 -15.16 -11.52 16.12
N LEU A 252 -15.31 -11.71 14.81
CA LEU A 252 -16.47 -11.22 14.06
C LEU A 252 -17.52 -12.34 13.97
N ARG A 253 -18.77 -12.01 14.29
CA ARG A 253 -19.86 -13.01 14.25
C ARG A 253 -20.54 -13.03 12.90
N VAL A 254 -20.75 -14.22 12.37
CA VAL A 254 -21.59 -14.42 11.19
C VAL A 254 -23.02 -14.00 11.57
N LYS A 255 -23.54 -12.99 10.89
CA LYS A 255 -24.96 -12.62 11.07
C LYS A 255 -25.79 -13.69 10.37
N ASN A 256 -26.57 -14.42 11.14
CA ASN A 256 -27.61 -15.28 10.59
C ASN A 256 -28.79 -14.38 10.24
N ASP A 257 -29.00 -14.13 8.93
CA ASP A 257 -30.20 -13.51 8.40
C ASP A 257 -31.38 -14.48 8.45
#